data_af3e9b152d8eade5d3d876fbaf30bcf7
#
_entry.id   af3e9b152d8eade5d3d876fbaf30bcf7
#
_cell.length_a   1.000
_cell.length_b   1.000
_cell.length_c   1.000
_cell.angle_alpha   90.00
_cell.angle_beta   90.00
_cell.angle_gamma   90.00
#
_symmetry.space_group_name_H-M   'P 1'
#
loop_
_entity.id
_entity.type
_entity.pdbx_description
1 polymer ?
#
loop_
_entity_poly.entity_id
_entity_poly.type
_entity_poly.pdbx_seq_one_letter_code
_entity_poly.pdbx_strand_id
1 'polypeptide(L)'
;MKIINAMPGIGAMTKDEVDRFLESKLNIQLATIDEMGDPNIQPLWFYYDKGDNKLYVMTRKTTKKVQNVRNNPNVYFSIDDENFPYKGVKGKGTATISGDTSKVMPIVEKIHLKYLGTLDHPIAKGNIEAARSRHEVLIEIDPRFFSTWDFGKM
;
A
#
# COMPACT_ATOMS: atom_id res chain seq x y z
N MET A 1 -13.43 5.79 8.83
CA MET A 1 -12.03 6.19 8.55
C MET A 1 -11.89 7.70 8.67
N LYS A 2 -10.91 8.15 9.42
CA LYS A 2 -10.62 9.58 9.57
C LYS A 2 -9.86 10.09 8.35
N ILE A 3 -10.41 11.11 7.69
CA ILE A 3 -9.76 11.81 6.57
C ILE A 3 -9.46 13.22 7.01
N ILE A 4 -8.21 13.64 6.87
CA ILE A 4 -7.78 14.99 7.22
C ILE A 4 -7.19 15.69 6.00
N ASN A 5 -7.27 17.01 6.00
CA ASN A 5 -6.68 17.84 4.96
C ASN A 5 -5.17 17.96 5.20
N ALA A 6 -4.37 17.58 4.20
CA ALA A 6 -2.91 17.67 4.30
C ALA A 6 -2.39 19.10 4.14
N MET A 7 -3.13 19.95 3.44
CA MET A 7 -2.65 21.27 3.05
C MET A 7 -3.75 22.31 3.28
N PRO A 8 -3.51 23.33 4.12
CA PRO A 8 -4.46 24.43 4.29
C PRO A 8 -4.78 25.10 2.96
N GLY A 9 -6.06 25.41 2.74
CA GLY A 9 -6.53 26.09 1.53
C GLY A 9 -6.77 25.16 0.33
N ILE A 10 -6.45 23.89 0.42
CA ILE A 10 -6.75 22.88 -0.59
C ILE A 10 -7.73 21.89 0.01
N GLY A 11 -8.86 21.64 -0.68
CA GLY A 11 -9.90 20.76 -0.14
C GLY A 11 -9.42 19.33 0.06
N ALA A 12 -9.80 18.71 1.18
CA ALA A 12 -9.59 17.29 1.41
C ALA A 12 -10.46 16.46 0.45
N MET A 13 -10.02 15.25 0.15
CA MET A 13 -10.83 14.29 -0.58
C MET A 13 -11.96 13.76 0.32
N THR A 14 -13.11 13.50 -0.29
CA THR A 14 -14.16 12.71 0.35
C THR A 14 -13.76 11.23 0.41
N LYS A 15 -14.47 10.44 1.21
CA LYS A 15 -14.21 8.99 1.28
C LYS A 15 -14.32 8.31 -0.08
N ASP A 16 -15.35 8.66 -0.87
CA ASP A 16 -15.54 8.12 -2.21
C ASP A 16 -14.40 8.52 -3.15
N GLU A 17 -13.89 9.73 -3.04
CA GLU A 17 -12.73 10.18 -3.81
C GLU A 17 -11.46 9.43 -3.42
N VAL A 18 -11.24 9.20 -2.13
CA VAL A 18 -10.12 8.38 -1.64
C VAL A 18 -10.23 6.96 -2.19
N ASP A 19 -11.41 6.36 -2.10
CA ASP A 19 -11.61 4.98 -2.59
C ASP A 19 -11.28 4.86 -4.07
N ARG A 20 -11.76 5.79 -4.90
CA ARG A 20 -11.46 5.81 -6.33
C ARG A 20 -9.97 6.07 -6.61
N PHE A 21 -9.37 6.99 -5.87
CA PHE A 21 -7.95 7.31 -6.02
C PHE A 21 -7.06 6.10 -5.70
N LEU A 22 -7.37 5.37 -4.64
CA LEU A 22 -6.58 4.20 -4.21
C LEU A 22 -6.78 2.96 -5.11
N GLU A 23 -7.77 2.98 -6.00
CA GLU A 23 -7.93 1.95 -7.05
C GLU A 23 -7.01 2.20 -8.26
N SER A 24 -6.36 3.36 -8.33
CA SER A 24 -5.45 3.71 -9.43
C SER A 24 -4.16 2.89 -9.40
N LYS A 25 -3.47 2.83 -10.56
CA LYS A 25 -2.23 2.05 -10.75
C LYS A 25 -0.98 2.80 -10.27
N LEU A 26 -1.12 3.62 -9.24
CA LEU A 26 0.01 4.32 -8.64
C LEU A 26 0.76 3.40 -7.67
N ASN A 27 2.01 3.73 -7.39
CA ASN A 27 2.78 3.03 -6.38
C ASN A 27 2.50 3.60 -4.99
N ILE A 28 2.55 2.72 -3.98
CA ILE A 28 2.66 3.15 -2.60
C ILE A 28 4.14 3.31 -2.26
N GLN A 29 4.49 4.47 -1.67
CA GLN A 29 5.77 4.64 -1.00
C GLN A 29 5.57 4.20 0.44
N LEU A 30 6.20 3.11 0.84
CA LEU A 30 6.07 2.56 2.19
C LEU A 30 7.33 2.83 2.98
N ALA A 31 7.18 3.52 4.11
CA ALA A 31 8.26 3.79 5.05
C ALA A 31 8.14 2.86 6.26
N THR A 32 9.22 2.16 6.55
CA THR A 32 9.40 1.31 7.73
C THR A 32 10.58 1.83 8.54
N ILE A 33 10.69 1.42 9.81
CA ILE A 33 11.77 1.87 10.71
C ILE A 33 12.74 0.70 10.90
N ASP A 34 14.01 0.96 10.63
CA ASP A 34 15.06 -0.06 10.78
C ASP A 34 15.54 -0.18 12.22
N GLU A 35 16.49 -1.08 12.46
CA GLU A 35 17.05 -1.34 13.80
C GLU A 35 17.81 -0.16 14.42
N MET A 36 18.22 0.79 13.57
CA MET A 36 18.91 2.03 14.02
C MET A 36 17.91 3.15 14.33
N GLY A 37 16.61 2.92 14.10
CA GLY A 37 15.59 3.93 14.24
C GLY A 37 15.43 4.83 13.02
N ASP A 38 16.09 4.49 11.91
CA ASP A 38 16.05 5.28 10.69
C ASP A 38 14.91 4.83 9.77
N PRO A 39 14.28 5.77 9.03
CA PRO A 39 13.26 5.42 8.05
C PRO A 39 13.87 4.77 6.81
N ASN A 40 13.23 3.71 6.33
CA ASN A 40 13.55 3.03 5.10
C ASN A 40 12.31 3.11 4.20
N ILE A 41 12.43 3.65 3.00
CA ILE A 41 11.29 3.89 2.10
C ILE A 41 11.48 3.17 0.78
N GLN A 42 10.39 2.56 0.25
CA GLN A 42 10.39 1.86 -1.03
C GLN A 42 9.08 2.03 -1.76
N PRO A 43 9.10 2.14 -3.12
CA PRO A 43 7.90 2.05 -3.94
C PRO A 43 7.48 0.60 -4.12
N LEU A 44 6.17 0.36 -4.04
CA LEU A 44 5.60 -0.98 -4.17
C LEU A 44 4.25 -0.91 -4.89
N TRP A 45 3.84 -2.00 -5.51
CA TRP A 45 2.46 -2.21 -5.88
C TRP A 45 1.63 -2.49 -4.63
N PHE A 46 0.35 -2.11 -4.66
CA PHE A 46 -0.52 -2.32 -3.51
C PHE A 46 -1.94 -2.66 -3.93
N TYR A 47 -2.66 -3.28 -3.03
CA TYR A 47 -4.11 -3.46 -3.10
C TYR A 47 -4.76 -2.71 -1.93
N TYR A 48 -5.85 -2.01 -2.22
CA TYR A 48 -6.66 -1.33 -1.21
C TYR A 48 -8.01 -2.03 -1.06
N ASP A 49 -8.28 -2.49 0.15
CA ASP A 49 -9.58 -3.02 0.52
C ASP A 49 -10.43 -1.89 1.11
N LYS A 50 -11.34 -1.35 0.29
CA LYS A 50 -12.20 -0.23 0.72
C LYS A 50 -13.25 -0.64 1.75
N GLY A 51 -13.59 -1.93 1.87
CA GLY A 51 -14.50 -2.43 2.88
C GLY A 51 -13.91 -2.32 4.29
N ASP A 52 -12.63 -2.66 4.43
CA ASP A 52 -11.91 -2.65 5.69
C ASP A 52 -10.95 -1.46 5.84
N ASN A 53 -10.80 -0.64 4.81
CA ASN A 53 -9.86 0.48 4.75
C ASN A 53 -8.41 0.05 4.97
N LYS A 54 -8.03 -1.11 4.48
CA LYS A 54 -6.68 -1.67 4.64
C LYS A 54 -5.92 -1.64 3.33
N LEU A 55 -4.60 -1.48 3.45
CA LEU A 55 -3.67 -1.53 2.34
C LEU A 55 -2.81 -2.79 2.47
N TYR A 56 -2.54 -3.43 1.34
CA TYR A 56 -1.75 -4.65 1.29
C TYR A 56 -0.63 -4.50 0.27
N VAL A 57 0.57 -4.86 0.64
CA VAL A 57 1.71 -5.03 -0.27
C VAL A 57 2.25 -6.45 -0.16
N MET A 58 2.73 -6.98 -1.26
CA MET A 58 3.43 -8.26 -1.25
C MET A 58 4.93 -8.03 -1.31
N THR A 59 5.69 -8.89 -0.67
CA THR A 59 7.15 -8.83 -0.70
C THR A 59 7.75 -10.18 -0.34
N ARG A 60 9.00 -10.40 -0.76
CA ARG A 60 9.76 -11.58 -0.31
C ARG A 60 9.91 -11.56 1.21
N LYS A 61 9.70 -12.71 1.85
CA LYS A 61 9.75 -12.84 3.32
C LYS A 61 11.10 -12.47 3.93
N THR A 62 12.17 -12.49 3.13
CA THR A 62 13.54 -12.22 3.57
C THR A 62 13.96 -10.76 3.43
N THR A 63 13.07 -9.87 2.98
CA THR A 63 13.42 -8.47 2.77
C THR A 63 13.57 -7.69 4.06
N LYS A 64 14.33 -6.59 3.99
CA LYS A 64 14.57 -5.70 5.13
C LYS A 64 13.27 -5.13 5.69
N LYS A 65 12.34 -4.75 4.83
CA LYS A 65 11.06 -4.17 5.27
C LYS A 65 10.22 -5.15 6.09
N VAL A 66 10.29 -6.45 5.80
CA VAL A 66 9.62 -7.47 6.62
C VAL A 66 10.24 -7.53 8.01
N GLN A 67 11.57 -7.54 8.09
CA GLN A 67 12.27 -7.53 9.39
C GLN A 67 11.96 -6.25 10.17
N ASN A 68 11.95 -5.11 9.49
CA ASN A 68 11.62 -3.82 10.11
C ASN A 68 10.22 -3.84 10.73
N VAL A 69 9.22 -4.31 9.98
CA VAL A 69 7.83 -4.38 10.46
C VAL A 69 7.70 -5.35 11.64
N ARG A 70 8.40 -6.49 11.61
CA ARG A 70 8.38 -7.43 12.74
C ARG A 70 8.91 -6.81 14.03
N ASN A 71 9.92 -5.94 13.92
CA ASN A 71 10.55 -5.29 15.08
C ASN A 71 9.82 -4.00 15.47
N ASN A 72 9.28 -3.26 14.50
CA ASN A 72 8.54 -2.03 14.72
C ASN A 72 7.38 -1.95 13.73
N PRO A 73 6.14 -2.18 14.20
CA PRO A 73 4.97 -2.21 13.32
C PRO A 73 4.49 -0.83 12.86
N ASN A 74 5.08 0.25 13.36
CA ASN A 74 4.70 1.59 12.93
C ASN A 74 5.23 1.86 11.53
N VAL A 75 4.34 2.26 10.63
CA VAL A 75 4.67 2.59 9.25
C VAL A 75 4.04 3.92 8.86
N TYR A 76 4.63 4.53 7.85
CA TYR A 76 4.04 5.66 7.14
C TYR A 76 3.96 5.30 5.66
N PHE A 77 2.99 5.87 4.93
CA PHE A 77 2.85 5.62 3.50
C PHE A 77 2.39 6.88 2.77
N SER A 78 2.69 6.93 1.49
CA SER A 78 2.21 7.96 0.57
C SER A 78 1.92 7.34 -0.79
N ILE A 79 0.79 7.70 -1.38
CA ILE A 79 0.41 7.38 -2.74
C ILE A 79 0.05 8.71 -3.39
N ASP A 80 0.76 9.10 -4.44
CA ASP A 80 0.53 10.38 -5.08
C ASP A 80 0.63 10.30 -6.60
N ASP A 81 -0.13 11.16 -7.26
CA ASP A 81 -0.08 11.35 -8.70
C ASP A 81 0.87 12.51 -9.00
N GLU A 82 1.93 12.23 -9.75
CA GLU A 82 2.91 13.23 -10.17
C GLU A 82 2.41 14.16 -11.27
N ASN A 83 1.26 13.85 -11.88
CA ASN A 83 0.66 14.66 -12.92
C ASN A 83 -0.21 15.75 -12.33
N PHE A 84 -0.05 16.99 -12.82
CA PHE A 84 -0.87 18.11 -12.38
C PHE A 84 -2.30 17.99 -12.95
N PRO A 85 -3.36 18.29 -12.18
CA PRO A 85 -3.36 18.76 -10.79
C PRO A 85 -3.02 17.63 -9.80
N TYR A 86 -2.07 17.91 -8.92
CA TYR A 86 -1.52 16.91 -8.00
C TYR A 86 -2.57 16.43 -7.01
N LYS A 87 -2.60 15.14 -6.81
CA LYS A 87 -3.46 14.46 -5.83
C LYS A 87 -2.65 13.45 -5.04
N GLY A 88 -3.03 13.23 -3.81
CA GLY A 88 -2.39 12.20 -3.03
C GLY A 88 -3.10 11.88 -1.74
N VAL A 89 -2.74 10.71 -1.23
CA VAL A 89 -3.17 10.17 0.06
C VAL A 89 -1.93 9.69 0.78
N LYS A 90 -1.73 10.17 1.98
CA LYS A 90 -0.68 9.64 2.87
C LYS A 90 -1.28 9.32 4.22
N GLY A 91 -0.59 8.53 5.00
CA GLY A 91 -1.07 8.21 6.33
C GLY A 91 -0.06 7.45 7.16
N LYS A 92 -0.41 7.34 8.44
CA LYS A 92 0.31 6.56 9.43
C LYS A 92 -0.53 5.32 9.74
N GLY A 93 0.12 4.21 9.94
CA GLY A 93 -0.58 2.96 10.23
C GLY A 93 0.23 1.98 11.04
N THR A 94 -0.42 0.88 11.37
CA THR A 94 0.19 -0.29 11.99
C THR A 94 0.24 -1.40 10.94
N ALA A 95 1.40 -2.00 10.77
CA ALA A 95 1.62 -3.06 9.80
C ALA A 95 1.76 -4.42 10.49
N THR A 96 1.22 -5.45 9.87
CA THR A 96 1.37 -6.85 10.29
C THR A 96 1.81 -7.70 9.10
N ILE A 97 2.59 -8.73 9.39
CA ILE A 97 3.06 -9.68 8.38
C ILE A 97 2.14 -10.89 8.38
N SER A 98 1.65 -11.28 7.21
CA SER A 98 0.90 -12.51 7.03
C SER A 98 1.57 -13.40 5.99
N GLY A 99 1.88 -14.63 6.40
CA GLY A 99 2.41 -15.70 5.53
C GLY A 99 1.38 -16.79 5.26
N ASP A 100 0.14 -16.65 5.72
CA ASP A 100 -0.92 -17.62 5.48
C ASP A 100 -1.30 -17.63 3.99
N THR A 101 -1.03 -18.74 3.32
CA THR A 101 -1.26 -18.89 1.88
C THR A 101 -2.71 -18.63 1.48
N SER A 102 -3.67 -19.00 2.32
CA SER A 102 -5.09 -18.76 2.05
C SER A 102 -5.44 -17.27 2.01
N LYS A 103 -4.69 -16.44 2.70
CA LYS A 103 -4.83 -14.97 2.70
C LYS A 103 -3.94 -14.32 1.65
N VAL A 104 -2.72 -14.82 1.49
CA VAL A 104 -1.72 -14.25 0.57
C VAL A 104 -2.16 -14.38 -0.88
N MET A 105 -2.60 -15.57 -1.30
CA MET A 105 -2.92 -15.85 -2.70
C MET A 105 -3.98 -14.94 -3.30
N PRO A 106 -5.15 -14.72 -2.67
CA PRO A 106 -6.17 -13.83 -3.25
C PRO A 106 -5.69 -12.39 -3.41
N ILE A 107 -4.89 -11.89 -2.48
CA ILE A 107 -4.37 -10.52 -2.52
C ILE A 107 -3.29 -10.38 -3.60
N VAL A 108 -2.40 -11.35 -3.73
CA VAL A 108 -1.40 -11.36 -4.80
C VAL A 108 -2.07 -11.34 -6.18
N GLU A 109 -3.13 -12.12 -6.37
CA GLU A 109 -3.90 -12.11 -7.62
C GLU A 109 -4.54 -10.75 -7.88
N LYS A 110 -5.16 -10.14 -6.86
CA LYS A 110 -5.78 -8.80 -6.97
C LYS A 110 -4.76 -7.72 -7.34
N ILE A 111 -3.56 -7.77 -6.75
CA ILE A 111 -2.50 -6.83 -7.09
C ILE A 111 -2.12 -6.96 -8.57
N HIS A 112 -1.92 -8.18 -9.05
CA HIS A 112 -1.49 -8.39 -10.45
C HIS A 112 -2.60 -8.08 -11.45
N LEU A 113 -3.86 -8.37 -11.13
CA LEU A 113 -4.98 -7.95 -11.96
C LEU A 113 -5.09 -6.43 -12.03
N LYS A 114 -4.86 -5.74 -10.92
CA LYS A 114 -4.89 -4.27 -10.88
C LYS A 114 -3.84 -3.65 -11.82
N TYR A 115 -2.59 -4.10 -11.74
CA TYR A 115 -1.49 -3.45 -12.47
C TYR A 115 -1.27 -4.01 -13.87
N LEU A 116 -1.52 -5.28 -14.08
CA LEU A 116 -1.26 -5.96 -15.37
C LEU A 116 -2.53 -6.27 -16.17
N GLY A 117 -3.70 -6.24 -15.52
CA GLY A 117 -4.98 -6.56 -16.17
C GLY A 117 -5.18 -8.04 -16.46
N THR A 118 -4.22 -8.90 -16.13
CA THR A 118 -4.26 -10.34 -16.38
C THR A 118 -3.33 -11.07 -15.42
N LEU A 119 -3.63 -12.34 -15.14
CA LEU A 119 -2.72 -13.25 -14.45
C LEU A 119 -1.84 -14.05 -15.42
N ASP A 120 -2.09 -13.92 -16.72
CA ASP A 120 -1.33 -14.61 -17.77
C ASP A 120 -0.11 -13.79 -18.24
N HIS A 121 0.60 -13.21 -17.29
CA HIS A 121 1.81 -12.43 -17.52
C HIS A 121 2.98 -13.13 -16.79
N PRO A 122 4.19 -13.21 -17.37
CA PRO A 122 5.32 -13.88 -16.71
C PRO A 122 5.59 -13.39 -15.29
N ILE A 123 5.50 -12.08 -15.04
CA ILE A 123 5.65 -11.49 -13.69
C ILE A 123 4.55 -12.00 -12.75
N ALA A 124 3.30 -12.02 -13.19
CA ALA A 124 2.19 -12.52 -12.38
C ALA A 124 2.38 -14.00 -12.05
N LYS A 125 2.70 -14.82 -13.06
CA LYS A 125 2.93 -16.26 -12.88
C LYS A 125 4.05 -16.52 -11.89
N GLY A 126 5.18 -15.83 -12.02
CA GLY A 126 6.32 -15.98 -11.13
C GLY A 126 6.01 -15.59 -9.69
N ASN A 127 5.31 -14.47 -9.49
CA ASN A 127 4.95 -14.01 -8.16
C ASN A 127 3.88 -14.88 -7.50
N ILE A 128 2.92 -15.38 -8.27
CA ILE A 128 1.91 -16.32 -7.78
C ILE A 128 2.57 -17.63 -7.34
N GLU A 129 3.52 -18.15 -8.12
CA GLU A 129 4.25 -19.35 -7.75
C GLU A 129 5.11 -19.13 -6.50
N ALA A 130 5.77 -17.98 -6.38
CA ALA A 130 6.53 -17.61 -5.18
C ALA A 130 5.62 -17.50 -3.94
N ALA A 131 4.40 -17.00 -4.11
CA ALA A 131 3.41 -16.95 -3.04
C ALA A 131 2.93 -18.35 -2.65
N ARG A 132 2.65 -19.20 -3.65
CA ARG A 132 2.25 -20.60 -3.40
C ARG A 132 3.33 -21.37 -2.67
N SER A 133 4.59 -21.13 -3.01
CA SER A 133 5.76 -21.75 -2.37
C SER A 133 6.17 -21.08 -1.05
N ARG A 134 5.39 -20.13 -0.56
CA ARG A 134 5.59 -19.42 0.71
C ARG A 134 6.88 -18.58 0.76
N HIS A 135 7.38 -18.14 -0.38
CA HIS A 135 8.49 -17.18 -0.46
C HIS A 135 8.02 -15.72 -0.36
N GLU A 136 6.75 -15.46 -0.66
CA GLU A 136 6.12 -14.15 -0.54
C GLU A 136 5.24 -14.09 0.70
N VAL A 137 5.21 -12.90 1.32
CA VAL A 137 4.32 -12.57 2.42
C VAL A 137 3.56 -11.29 2.10
N LEU A 138 2.49 -11.03 2.84
CA LEU A 138 1.80 -9.75 2.82
C LEU A 138 2.28 -8.88 3.99
N ILE A 139 2.43 -7.60 3.71
CA ILE A 139 2.40 -6.55 4.73
C ILE A 139 1.00 -5.96 4.67
N GLU A 140 0.22 -6.18 5.72
CA GLU A 140 -1.10 -5.60 5.89
C GLU A 140 -0.95 -4.31 6.68
N ILE A 141 -1.41 -3.20 6.12
CA ILE A 141 -1.35 -1.89 6.74
C ILE A 141 -2.75 -1.48 7.18
N ASP A 142 -2.90 -1.21 8.47
CA ASP A 142 -4.13 -0.68 9.06
C ASP A 142 -3.94 0.82 9.30
N PRO A 143 -4.45 1.70 8.42
CA PRO A 143 -4.25 3.14 8.55
C PRO A 143 -5.00 3.71 9.74
N ARG A 144 -4.35 4.60 10.48
CA ARG A 144 -5.00 5.38 11.56
C ARG A 144 -5.79 6.55 11.00
N PHE A 145 -5.34 7.10 9.86
CA PHE A 145 -5.99 8.19 9.14
C PHE A 145 -5.48 8.23 7.71
N PHE A 146 -6.24 8.89 6.85
CA PHE A 146 -5.77 9.34 5.54
C PHE A 146 -5.64 10.86 5.55
N SER A 147 -4.46 11.36 5.24
CA SER A 147 -4.19 12.78 5.01
C SER A 147 -4.15 13.00 3.50
N THR A 148 -5.03 13.86 2.98
CA THR A 148 -5.27 13.95 1.53
C THR A 148 -5.04 15.35 1.00
N TRP A 149 -4.72 15.44 -0.29
CA TRP A 149 -4.68 16.69 -1.04
C TRP A 149 -5.20 16.47 -2.45
N ASP A 150 -5.86 17.48 -2.98
CA ASP A 150 -6.35 17.49 -4.36
C ASP A 150 -6.28 18.91 -4.91
N PHE A 151 -5.27 19.21 -5.71
CA PHE A 151 -5.05 20.52 -6.30
C PHE A 151 -6.12 20.89 -7.35
N GLY A 152 -6.88 19.88 -7.82
CA GLY A 152 -8.05 20.15 -8.65
C GLY A 152 -9.18 20.84 -7.93
N LYS A 153 -9.10 20.97 -6.60
CA LYS A 153 -10.09 21.65 -5.75
C LYS A 153 -9.65 23.05 -5.30
N MET A 154 -8.61 23.59 -5.90
CA MET A 154 -8.19 24.97 -5.63
C MET A 154 -9.18 25.98 -6.21
#